data_af386a8f83d9c89b67c4d2eb10cde509
#
_entry.id   af386a8f83d9c89b67c4d2eb10cde509
#
_cell.length_a   1.000
_cell.length_b   1.000
_cell.length_c   1.000
_cell.angle_alpha   90.00
_cell.angle_beta   90.00
_cell.angle_gamma   90.00
#
_symmetry.space_group_name_H-M   'P 1'
#
loop_
_entity.id
_entity.type
_entity.pdbx_description
1 polymer ?
#
loop_
_entity_poly.entity_id
_entity_poly.type
_entity_poly.pdbx_seq_one_letter_code
_entity_poly.pdbx_strand_id
1 'polypeptide(L)'
;MARRLLLSFLLPLLLLASPALRAAGLSVGLAADVSSLDPHYLNAAPNIAVASHFFETLVAVDKDGQLVPGLAQSWQAINPTTWEFKLRPGVKFHDGSPLTAEDVAFSLDRPASLTQSPGPFTGFTRAISGKKVVDAHTLRLTTAQPYGPLPLDLASIFIVSKKAAAQATTEDFNSGKALVGTGPFRLVKFRRGEAVELARFDGYWGEKPAWDTLTLRILPADAARLAALLAGQVDMIEGVPGTDVARLKKDARFRL
;
A
#
# COMPACT_ATOMS: atom_id res chain seq x y z
N MET A 1 19.72 7.59 81.28
CA MET A 1 19.86 6.61 80.19
C MET A 1 18.58 6.70 79.35
N ALA A 2 18.63 7.40 78.20
CA ALA A 2 17.48 7.60 77.33
C ALA A 2 17.69 6.79 76.05
N ARG A 3 16.86 5.79 75.84
CA ARG A 3 16.83 4.89 74.67
C ARG A 3 16.04 5.60 73.55
N ARG A 4 16.73 6.02 72.46
CA ARG A 4 16.08 6.52 71.25
C ARG A 4 15.63 5.35 70.38
N LEU A 5 14.30 5.18 70.17
CA LEU A 5 13.72 4.33 69.13
C LEU A 5 13.83 5.01 67.78
N LEU A 6 14.54 4.38 66.84
CA LEU A 6 14.55 4.73 65.42
C LEU A 6 13.38 3.97 64.76
N LEU A 7 12.32 4.68 64.37
CA LEU A 7 11.26 4.16 63.52
C LEU A 7 11.76 4.27 62.04
N SER A 8 12.06 3.13 61.45
CA SER A 8 12.33 3.04 60.01
C SER A 8 11.01 3.01 59.22
N PHE A 9 10.68 4.08 58.53
CA PHE A 9 9.55 4.12 57.60
C PHE A 9 9.98 3.43 56.30
N LEU A 10 9.49 2.18 56.07
CA LEU A 10 9.52 1.55 54.74
C LEU A 10 8.40 2.13 53.89
N LEU A 11 8.75 2.96 52.94
CA LEU A 11 7.85 3.48 51.90
C LEU A 11 7.65 2.38 50.84
N PRO A 12 6.43 1.84 50.58
CA PRO A 12 6.22 0.88 49.53
C PRO A 12 6.32 1.59 48.20
N LEU A 13 7.29 1.16 47.40
CA LEU A 13 7.48 1.57 45.98
C LEU A 13 6.33 0.94 45.15
N LEU A 14 5.23 1.69 44.93
CA LEU A 14 4.20 1.30 43.96
C LEU A 14 4.80 1.36 42.58
N LEU A 15 5.18 0.22 42.02
CA LEU A 15 5.43 0.05 40.58
C LEU A 15 4.11 0.27 39.84
N LEU A 16 3.90 1.47 39.32
CA LEU A 16 2.87 1.77 38.32
C LEU A 16 3.22 0.97 37.07
N ALA A 17 2.65 -0.22 36.94
CA ALA A 17 2.64 -0.96 35.69
C ALA A 17 1.84 -0.12 34.68
N SER A 18 2.53 0.67 33.85
CA SER A 18 1.92 1.33 32.70
C SER A 18 1.31 0.22 31.83
N PRO A 19 0.00 0.29 31.47
CA PRO A 19 -0.56 -0.65 30.53
C PRO A 19 0.26 -0.52 29.23
N ALA A 20 0.92 -1.60 28.82
CA ALA A 20 1.58 -1.66 27.53
C ALA A 20 0.50 -1.35 26.49
N LEU A 21 0.65 -0.21 25.80
CA LEU A 21 -0.23 0.18 24.70
C LEU A 21 -0.12 -0.92 23.65
N ARG A 22 -1.11 -1.82 23.62
CA ARG A 22 -1.11 -2.92 22.68
C ARG A 22 -1.30 -2.30 21.30
N ALA A 23 -0.33 -2.51 20.40
CA ALA A 23 -0.41 -2.06 19.02
C ALA A 23 -1.76 -2.49 18.44
N ALA A 24 -2.51 -1.53 17.88
CA ALA A 24 -3.80 -1.82 17.28
C ALA A 24 -3.58 -2.59 15.98
N GLY A 25 -3.96 -3.85 15.95
CA GLY A 25 -3.85 -4.72 14.77
C GLY A 25 -5.19 -4.93 14.10
N LEU A 26 -5.19 -5.01 12.75
CA LEU A 26 -6.34 -5.41 11.94
C LEU A 26 -5.98 -6.69 11.19
N SER A 27 -6.88 -7.68 11.21
CA SER A 27 -6.74 -8.92 10.45
C SER A 27 -7.88 -9.05 9.44
N VAL A 28 -7.54 -9.24 8.15
CA VAL A 28 -8.52 -9.32 7.04
C VAL A 28 -8.38 -10.65 6.33
N GLY A 29 -9.49 -11.36 6.15
CA GLY A 29 -9.57 -12.57 5.33
C GLY A 29 -9.83 -12.23 3.87
N LEU A 30 -8.84 -12.47 3.00
CA LEU A 30 -8.93 -12.26 1.55
C LEU A 30 -9.58 -13.46 0.86
N ALA A 31 -10.39 -13.18 -0.17
CA ALA A 31 -11.07 -14.20 -0.96
C ALA A 31 -10.19 -14.82 -2.05
N ALA A 32 -9.08 -14.19 -2.41
CA ALA A 32 -8.20 -14.65 -3.47
C ALA A 32 -6.73 -14.62 -3.06
N ASP A 33 -5.93 -15.46 -3.71
CA ASP A 33 -4.48 -15.50 -3.49
C ASP A 33 -3.79 -14.28 -4.10
N VAL A 34 -2.70 -13.88 -3.44
CA VAL A 34 -1.78 -12.84 -3.90
C VAL A 34 -0.54 -13.52 -4.44
N SER A 35 -0.48 -13.66 -5.75
CA SER A 35 0.58 -14.42 -6.42
C SER A 35 1.94 -13.74 -6.40
N SER A 36 1.97 -12.39 -6.30
CA SER A 36 3.19 -11.59 -6.27
C SER A 36 2.95 -10.25 -5.58
N LEU A 37 3.98 -9.74 -4.89
CA LEU A 37 4.05 -8.39 -4.35
C LEU A 37 4.73 -7.40 -5.31
N ASP A 38 5.22 -7.84 -6.48
CA ASP A 38 5.73 -6.93 -7.51
C ASP A 38 4.55 -6.16 -8.13
N PRO A 39 4.48 -4.82 -7.97
CA PRO A 39 3.31 -4.03 -8.35
C PRO A 39 3.09 -3.93 -9.87
N HIS A 40 4.09 -4.36 -10.68
CA HIS A 40 4.01 -4.32 -12.14
C HIS A 40 3.91 -5.72 -12.78
N TYR A 41 3.93 -6.80 -11.96
CA TYR A 41 3.98 -8.17 -12.48
C TYR A 41 2.61 -8.69 -12.94
N LEU A 42 1.54 -8.44 -12.19
CA LEU A 42 0.22 -8.97 -12.50
C LEU A 42 -0.89 -7.94 -12.25
N ASN A 43 -1.51 -7.50 -13.34
CA ASN A 43 -2.70 -6.64 -13.31
C ASN A 43 -3.94 -7.48 -12.97
N ALA A 44 -4.07 -7.84 -11.70
CA ALA A 44 -5.21 -8.57 -11.15
C ALA A 44 -5.65 -7.92 -9.84
N ALA A 45 -6.95 -7.85 -9.61
CA ALA A 45 -7.52 -7.12 -8.47
C ALA A 45 -6.93 -7.49 -7.11
N PRO A 46 -6.69 -8.77 -6.74
CA PRO A 46 -6.07 -9.11 -5.46
C PRO A 46 -4.64 -8.56 -5.31
N ASN A 47 -3.84 -8.63 -6.40
CA ASN A 47 -2.47 -8.11 -6.41
C ASN A 47 -2.45 -6.59 -6.29
N ILE A 48 -3.34 -5.89 -7.01
CA ILE A 48 -3.48 -4.42 -6.97
C ILE A 48 -3.91 -3.99 -5.57
N ALA A 49 -4.92 -4.64 -4.99
CA ALA A 49 -5.41 -4.32 -3.64
C ALA A 49 -4.30 -4.44 -2.59
N VAL A 50 -3.47 -5.48 -2.66
CA VAL A 50 -2.35 -5.63 -1.72
C VAL A 50 -1.21 -4.66 -2.03
N ALA A 51 -0.88 -4.43 -3.30
CA ALA A 51 0.15 -3.47 -3.70
C ALA A 51 -0.15 -2.04 -3.25
N SER A 52 -1.43 -1.63 -3.20
CA SER A 52 -1.86 -0.29 -2.76
C SER A 52 -1.53 0.03 -1.29
N HIS A 53 -1.20 -0.97 -0.47
CA HIS A 53 -0.73 -0.74 0.90
C HIS A 53 0.74 -0.28 0.93
N PHE A 54 1.51 -0.64 -0.08
CA PHE A 54 2.95 -0.37 -0.16
C PHE A 54 3.30 0.77 -1.11
N PHE A 55 2.54 0.87 -2.21
CA PHE A 55 2.83 1.75 -3.32
C PHE A 55 1.65 2.67 -3.62
N GLU A 56 1.95 3.81 -4.20
CA GLU A 56 0.96 4.78 -4.62
C GLU A 56 1.15 5.12 -6.10
N THR A 57 0.13 5.69 -6.70
CA THR A 57 0.10 6.09 -8.10
C THR A 57 0.32 7.60 -8.25
N LEU A 58 0.66 8.04 -9.45
CA LEU A 58 0.86 9.45 -9.74
C LEU A 58 -0.44 10.26 -9.58
N VAL A 59 -1.53 9.68 -10.10
CA VAL A 59 -2.91 10.18 -9.98
C VAL A 59 -3.72 9.08 -9.32
N ALA A 60 -4.64 9.42 -8.45
CA ALA A 60 -5.53 8.47 -7.81
C ALA A 60 -6.97 8.59 -8.33
N VAL A 61 -7.79 7.59 -8.05
CA VAL A 61 -9.23 7.60 -8.32
C VAL A 61 -9.94 7.52 -6.97
N ASP A 62 -10.86 8.42 -6.72
CA ASP A 62 -11.65 8.43 -5.49
C ASP A 62 -12.84 7.45 -5.54
N LYS A 63 -13.61 7.39 -4.44
CA LYS A 63 -14.80 6.54 -4.31
C LYS A 63 -15.93 6.85 -5.32
N ASP A 64 -15.91 8.05 -5.91
CA ASP A 64 -16.90 8.51 -6.88
C ASP A 64 -16.38 8.37 -8.34
N GLY A 65 -15.20 7.73 -8.51
CA GLY A 65 -14.57 7.50 -9.80
C GLY A 65 -13.88 8.72 -10.39
N GLN A 66 -13.64 9.78 -9.59
CA GLN A 66 -13.01 11.00 -10.05
C GLN A 66 -11.49 10.93 -9.88
N LEU A 67 -10.78 11.54 -10.83
CA LEU A 67 -9.33 11.69 -10.73
C LEU A 67 -8.98 12.73 -9.66
N VAL A 68 -8.18 12.30 -8.70
CA VAL A 68 -7.71 13.14 -7.59
C VAL A 68 -6.19 13.10 -7.48
N PRO A 69 -5.57 14.11 -6.85
CA PRO A 69 -4.13 14.12 -6.62
C PRO A 69 -3.65 12.90 -5.81
N GLY A 70 -2.70 12.14 -6.41
CA GLY A 70 -1.90 11.12 -5.76
C GLY A 70 -0.51 11.67 -5.38
N LEU A 71 0.56 11.02 -5.88
CA LEU A 71 1.94 11.51 -5.73
C LEU A 71 2.18 12.79 -6.55
N ALA A 72 1.43 13.03 -7.63
CA ALA A 72 1.34 14.35 -8.25
C ALA A 72 0.29 15.19 -7.52
N GLN A 73 0.66 16.40 -7.11
CA GLN A 73 -0.27 17.35 -6.51
C GLN A 73 -1.12 18.07 -7.59
N SER A 74 -0.64 18.08 -8.84
CA SER A 74 -1.37 18.65 -9.98
C SER A 74 -0.82 18.13 -11.30
N TRP A 75 -1.65 18.21 -12.34
CA TRP A 75 -1.27 17.91 -13.73
C TRP A 75 -2.08 18.77 -14.69
N GLN A 76 -1.50 19.01 -15.86
CA GLN A 76 -2.16 19.75 -16.95
C GLN A 76 -1.61 19.34 -18.31
N ALA A 77 -2.44 19.42 -19.33
CA ALA A 77 -1.99 19.37 -20.71
C ALA A 77 -1.41 20.74 -21.07
N ILE A 78 -0.12 20.80 -21.38
CA ILE A 78 0.55 22.04 -21.82
C ILE A 78 0.45 22.25 -23.32
N ASN A 79 0.13 21.19 -24.05
CA ASN A 79 -0.30 21.19 -25.46
C ASN A 79 -1.04 19.86 -25.74
N PRO A 80 -1.63 19.66 -26.95
CA PRO A 80 -2.44 18.45 -27.21
C PRO A 80 -1.74 17.10 -27.00
N THR A 81 -0.42 17.04 -27.07
CA THR A 81 0.37 15.81 -26.95
C THR A 81 1.32 15.79 -25.74
N THR A 82 1.29 16.81 -24.89
CA THR A 82 2.24 16.89 -23.77
C THR A 82 1.51 17.24 -22.47
N TRP A 83 1.66 16.39 -21.49
CA TRP A 83 1.19 16.58 -20.12
C TRP A 83 2.35 16.93 -19.20
N GLU A 84 2.14 17.86 -18.28
CA GLU A 84 3.07 18.17 -17.20
C GLU A 84 2.47 17.74 -15.85
N PHE A 85 3.27 17.02 -15.05
CA PHE A 85 2.92 16.56 -13.71
C PHE A 85 3.85 17.21 -12.69
N LYS A 86 3.28 17.79 -11.63
CA LYS A 86 4.00 18.36 -10.50
C LYS A 86 3.90 17.41 -9.31
N LEU A 87 5.04 16.85 -8.88
CA LEU A 87 5.08 15.94 -7.76
C LEU A 87 4.96 16.68 -6.42
N ARG A 88 4.43 16.00 -5.43
CA ARG A 88 4.41 16.49 -4.04
C ARG A 88 5.84 16.59 -3.52
N PRO A 89 6.26 17.73 -2.95
CA PRO A 89 7.52 17.81 -2.25
C PRO A 89 7.47 17.05 -0.92
N GLY A 90 8.63 16.55 -0.47
CA GLY A 90 8.76 15.92 0.84
C GLY A 90 8.25 14.49 0.98
N VAL A 91 7.66 13.90 -0.08
CA VAL A 91 7.31 12.46 -0.08
C VAL A 91 8.59 11.63 -0.01
N LYS A 92 8.57 10.62 0.86
CA LYS A 92 9.69 9.69 1.04
C LYS A 92 9.25 8.25 0.81
N PHE A 93 10.15 7.49 0.25
CA PHE A 93 10.03 6.04 0.21
C PHE A 93 10.24 5.41 1.60
N HIS A 94 9.91 4.14 1.73
CA HIS A 94 10.06 3.36 2.96
C HIS A 94 11.51 3.34 3.50
N ASP A 95 12.51 3.47 2.64
CA ASP A 95 13.92 3.53 3.00
C ASP A 95 14.40 4.95 3.38
N GLY A 96 13.49 5.93 3.39
CA GLY A 96 13.76 7.33 3.71
C GLY A 96 14.28 8.16 2.54
N SER A 97 14.57 7.57 1.38
CA SER A 97 14.97 8.32 0.18
C SER A 97 13.80 9.17 -0.36
N PRO A 98 14.08 10.35 -0.94
CA PRO A 98 13.03 11.20 -1.48
C PRO A 98 12.46 10.63 -2.78
N LEU A 99 11.15 10.84 -3.00
CA LEU A 99 10.51 10.62 -4.30
C LEU A 99 10.94 11.71 -5.28
N THR A 100 11.31 11.31 -6.49
CA THR A 100 11.69 12.22 -7.58
C THR A 100 11.00 11.88 -8.89
N ALA A 101 11.06 12.80 -9.86
CA ALA A 101 10.55 12.56 -11.21
C ALA A 101 11.31 11.43 -11.95
N GLU A 102 12.55 11.12 -11.54
CA GLU A 102 13.31 9.98 -12.05
C GLU A 102 12.67 8.63 -11.65
N ASP A 103 12.15 8.53 -10.42
CA ASP A 103 11.46 7.33 -9.95
C ASP A 103 10.16 7.11 -10.75
N VAL A 104 9.43 8.20 -11.01
CA VAL A 104 8.21 8.16 -11.84
C VAL A 104 8.54 7.72 -13.26
N ALA A 105 9.53 8.35 -13.91
CA ALA A 105 9.94 8.00 -15.27
C ALA A 105 10.36 6.53 -15.37
N PHE A 106 11.14 6.03 -14.41
CA PHE A 106 11.54 4.63 -14.29
C PHE A 106 10.33 3.70 -14.13
N SER A 107 9.38 4.05 -13.25
CA SER A 107 8.18 3.24 -12.98
C SER A 107 7.30 3.09 -14.21
N LEU A 108 7.25 4.10 -15.08
CA LEU A 108 6.50 4.05 -16.34
C LEU A 108 7.18 3.17 -17.41
N ASP A 109 8.50 2.97 -17.34
CA ASP A 109 9.24 2.08 -18.25
C ASP A 109 9.22 0.62 -17.77
N ARG A 110 9.22 0.40 -16.46
CA ARG A 110 9.40 -0.91 -15.86
C ARG A 110 8.39 -1.98 -16.32
N PRO A 111 7.07 -1.71 -16.52
CA PRO A 111 6.13 -2.71 -17.03
C PRO A 111 6.56 -3.37 -18.35
N ALA A 112 7.19 -2.62 -19.25
CA ALA A 112 7.67 -3.16 -20.53
C ALA A 112 8.89 -4.09 -20.39
N SER A 113 9.64 -4.00 -19.30
CA SER A 113 10.78 -4.87 -19.01
C SER A 113 10.40 -6.24 -18.46
N LEU A 114 9.15 -6.40 -17.98
CA LEU A 114 8.65 -7.65 -17.39
C LEU A 114 8.04 -8.57 -18.46
N THR A 115 8.89 -9.13 -19.31
CA THR A 115 8.48 -9.91 -20.48
C THR A 115 7.71 -11.19 -20.19
N GLN A 116 7.77 -11.70 -18.95
CA GLN A 116 7.07 -12.91 -18.50
C GLN A 116 5.86 -12.60 -17.62
N SER A 117 5.37 -11.37 -17.62
CA SER A 117 4.17 -11.01 -16.88
C SER A 117 2.94 -11.71 -17.47
N PRO A 118 2.16 -12.45 -16.66
CA PRO A 118 0.92 -13.09 -17.14
C PRO A 118 -0.23 -12.09 -17.33
N GLY A 119 -0.10 -10.87 -16.82
CA GLY A 119 -1.08 -9.78 -16.96
C GLY A 119 -0.36 -8.42 -16.93
N PRO A 120 0.26 -8.01 -18.06
CA PRO A 120 1.14 -6.86 -18.09
C PRO A 120 0.39 -5.54 -17.96
N PHE A 121 1.05 -4.55 -17.33
CA PHE A 121 0.57 -3.18 -17.22
C PHE A 121 0.92 -2.30 -18.44
N THR A 122 1.55 -2.85 -19.46
CA THR A 122 2.00 -2.10 -20.66
C THR A 122 0.86 -1.39 -21.39
N GLY A 123 -0.38 -1.87 -21.25
CA GLY A 123 -1.57 -1.21 -21.80
C GLY A 123 -1.73 0.24 -21.34
N PHE A 124 -1.35 0.53 -20.09
CA PHE A 124 -1.49 1.86 -19.48
C PHE A 124 -0.33 2.81 -19.79
N THR A 125 0.80 2.29 -20.29
CA THR A 125 1.98 3.14 -20.60
C THR A 125 2.25 3.27 -22.09
N ARG A 126 1.59 2.47 -22.95
CA ARG A 126 1.84 2.40 -24.39
C ARG A 126 1.63 3.71 -25.16
N ALA A 127 0.77 4.61 -24.65
CA ALA A 127 0.53 5.90 -25.27
C ALA A 127 1.70 6.88 -25.08
N ILE A 128 2.59 6.63 -24.12
CA ILE A 128 3.71 7.49 -23.80
C ILE A 128 4.84 7.27 -24.81
N SER A 129 5.09 8.28 -25.63
CA SER A 129 6.18 8.27 -26.62
C SER A 129 7.45 8.97 -26.12
N GLY A 130 7.35 9.79 -25.08
CA GLY A 130 8.49 10.49 -24.50
C GLY A 130 8.28 10.86 -23.04
N LYS A 131 9.39 10.88 -22.29
CA LYS A 131 9.44 11.30 -20.90
C LYS A 131 10.58 12.30 -20.72
N LYS A 132 10.31 13.44 -20.10
CA LYS A 132 11.30 14.47 -19.81
C LYS A 132 11.22 14.84 -18.34
N VAL A 133 12.22 14.45 -17.58
CA VAL A 133 12.46 14.97 -16.22
C VAL A 133 12.93 16.42 -16.38
N VAL A 134 12.11 17.38 -15.94
CA VAL A 134 12.41 18.81 -16.02
C VAL A 134 13.25 19.22 -14.81
N ASP A 135 12.83 18.77 -13.64
CA ASP A 135 13.51 18.90 -12.36
C ASP A 135 13.09 17.75 -11.43
N ALA A 136 13.55 17.74 -10.18
CA ALA A 136 13.27 16.65 -9.24
C ALA A 136 11.76 16.43 -8.99
N HIS A 137 10.92 17.44 -9.20
CA HIS A 137 9.48 17.38 -8.91
C HIS A 137 8.60 17.69 -10.13
N THR A 138 9.17 17.75 -11.32
CA THR A 138 8.43 18.06 -12.55
C THR A 138 8.76 17.04 -13.63
N LEU A 139 7.73 16.33 -14.09
CA LEU A 139 7.81 15.37 -15.20
C LEU A 139 6.90 15.83 -16.33
N ARG A 140 7.41 15.78 -17.58
CA ARG A 140 6.59 15.91 -18.79
C ARG A 140 6.52 14.58 -19.51
N LEU A 141 5.29 14.22 -19.89
CA LEU A 141 5.00 13.03 -20.69
C LEU A 141 4.46 13.45 -22.03
N THR A 142 5.02 12.91 -23.10
CA THR A 142 4.60 13.17 -24.48
C THR A 142 3.92 11.93 -25.04
N THR A 143 2.86 12.12 -25.81
CA THR A 143 2.15 11.09 -26.57
C THR A 143 2.31 11.34 -28.06
N ALA A 144 2.27 10.28 -28.89
CA ALA A 144 2.42 10.41 -30.35
C ALA A 144 1.26 11.18 -30.99
N GLN A 145 0.08 11.15 -30.37
CA GLN A 145 -1.12 11.86 -30.81
C GLN A 145 -1.83 12.43 -29.56
N PRO A 146 -2.75 13.41 -29.70
CA PRO A 146 -3.55 13.91 -28.59
C PRO A 146 -4.23 12.77 -27.82
N TYR A 147 -3.96 12.69 -26.51
CA TYR A 147 -4.45 11.58 -25.68
C TYR A 147 -4.93 12.08 -24.30
N GLY A 148 -6.24 12.39 -24.22
CA GLY A 148 -6.88 12.87 -23.00
C GLY A 148 -6.90 11.87 -21.83
N PRO A 149 -7.05 10.54 -22.04
CA PRO A 149 -7.11 9.56 -20.97
C PRO A 149 -5.80 9.33 -20.21
N LEU A 150 -4.66 9.91 -20.61
CA LEU A 150 -3.36 9.66 -19.99
C LEU A 150 -3.36 9.73 -18.44
N PRO A 151 -3.96 10.76 -17.79
CA PRO A 151 -3.99 10.80 -16.33
C PRO A 151 -4.73 9.61 -15.70
N LEU A 152 -5.79 9.10 -16.35
CA LEU A 152 -6.52 7.93 -15.89
C LEU A 152 -5.68 6.65 -16.02
N ASP A 153 -4.97 6.47 -17.13
CA ASP A 153 -4.06 5.33 -17.29
C ASP A 153 -2.99 5.31 -16.18
N LEU A 154 -2.46 6.49 -15.82
CA LEU A 154 -1.44 6.64 -14.79
C LEU A 154 -1.95 6.35 -13.37
N ALA A 155 -3.25 6.35 -13.15
CA ALA A 155 -3.86 5.90 -11.91
C ALA A 155 -3.76 4.38 -11.70
N SER A 156 -3.34 3.63 -12.73
CA SER A 156 -3.12 2.18 -12.67
C SER A 156 -1.64 1.80 -12.49
N ILE A 157 -0.71 2.75 -12.57
CA ILE A 157 0.74 2.46 -12.50
C ILE A 157 1.28 2.90 -11.13
N PHE A 158 1.67 1.93 -10.32
CA PHE A 158 2.33 2.18 -9.05
C PHE A 158 3.74 2.73 -9.24
N ILE A 159 4.14 3.66 -8.38
CA ILE A 159 5.47 4.24 -8.41
C ILE A 159 6.38 3.47 -7.44
N VAL A 160 7.51 3.00 -7.96
CA VAL A 160 8.53 2.26 -7.21
C VAL A 160 9.82 3.07 -7.13
N SER A 161 10.62 2.85 -6.09
CA SER A 161 11.95 3.45 -5.98
C SER A 161 12.87 2.91 -7.07
N LYS A 162 13.35 3.78 -7.96
CA LYS A 162 14.35 3.45 -8.98
C LYS A 162 15.60 2.82 -8.35
N LYS A 163 16.04 3.38 -7.21
CA LYS A 163 17.20 2.88 -6.46
C LYS A 163 17.02 1.41 -6.03
N ALA A 164 15.83 1.05 -5.53
CA ALA A 164 15.56 -0.31 -5.06
C ALA A 164 15.20 -1.29 -6.19
N ALA A 165 14.57 -0.79 -7.27
CA ALA A 165 13.93 -1.63 -8.29
C ALA A 165 14.71 -1.76 -9.59
N ALA A 166 15.76 -0.96 -9.85
CA ALA A 166 16.43 -0.91 -11.15
C ALA A 166 17.04 -2.26 -11.60
N GLN A 167 17.50 -3.07 -10.67
CA GLN A 167 18.06 -4.40 -10.94
C GLN A 167 17.23 -5.52 -10.27
N ALA A 168 16.05 -5.18 -9.76
CA ALA A 168 15.26 -6.12 -8.98
C ALA A 168 14.43 -7.04 -9.87
N THR A 169 14.43 -8.30 -9.51
CA THR A 169 13.52 -9.32 -10.04
C THR A 169 12.17 -9.26 -9.30
N THR A 170 11.15 -9.90 -9.85
CA THR A 170 9.86 -10.09 -9.16
C THR A 170 10.03 -10.78 -7.79
N GLU A 171 11.01 -11.70 -7.65
CA GLU A 171 11.27 -12.37 -6.38
C GLU A 171 11.94 -11.44 -5.35
N ASP A 172 12.72 -10.44 -5.77
CA ASP A 172 13.23 -9.42 -4.86
C ASP A 172 12.09 -8.57 -4.25
N PHE A 173 10.99 -8.37 -4.98
CA PHE A 173 9.77 -7.76 -4.41
C PHE A 173 9.07 -8.72 -3.44
N ASN A 174 8.90 -9.98 -3.81
CA ASN A 174 8.24 -10.99 -2.97
C ASN A 174 8.99 -11.24 -1.65
N SER A 175 10.32 -11.18 -1.67
CA SER A 175 11.15 -11.30 -0.47
C SER A 175 11.19 -10.03 0.39
N GLY A 176 10.66 -8.91 -0.12
CA GLY A 176 10.70 -7.61 0.55
C GLY A 176 11.94 -6.76 0.24
N LYS A 177 12.99 -7.33 -0.38
CA LYS A 177 14.25 -6.64 -0.67
C LYS A 177 14.06 -5.40 -1.56
N ALA A 178 13.17 -5.48 -2.56
CA ALA A 178 12.85 -4.38 -3.47
C ALA A 178 11.49 -3.73 -3.18
N LEU A 179 10.77 -4.17 -2.13
CA LEU A 179 9.45 -3.65 -1.78
C LEU A 179 9.56 -2.31 -1.05
N VAL A 180 10.06 -1.32 -1.77
CA VAL A 180 10.30 0.04 -1.28
C VAL A 180 9.36 1.00 -2.01
N GLY A 181 8.22 1.29 -1.39
CA GLY A 181 7.19 2.20 -1.88
C GLY A 181 7.03 3.45 -1.03
N THR A 182 6.03 4.25 -1.34
CA THR A 182 5.66 5.48 -0.62
C THR A 182 4.42 5.29 0.25
N GLY A 183 3.78 4.12 0.19
CA GLY A 183 2.49 3.85 0.82
C GLY A 183 2.51 3.78 2.34
N PRO A 184 1.32 3.68 2.97
CA PRO A 184 1.14 3.79 4.42
C PRO A 184 1.68 2.61 5.23
N PHE A 185 2.00 1.48 4.58
CA PHE A 185 2.50 0.28 5.27
C PHE A 185 3.80 -0.23 4.66
N ARG A 186 4.61 -0.91 5.49
CA ARG A 186 5.79 -1.67 5.11
C ARG A 186 5.53 -3.16 5.26
N LEU A 187 6.20 -3.97 4.44
CA LEU A 187 6.18 -5.43 4.59
C LEU A 187 6.91 -5.86 5.85
N VAL A 188 6.28 -6.72 6.63
CA VAL A 188 6.91 -7.48 7.71
C VAL A 188 7.23 -8.88 7.22
N LYS A 189 6.25 -9.55 6.61
CA LYS A 189 6.42 -10.91 6.10
C LYS A 189 5.41 -11.23 5.00
N PHE A 190 5.85 -11.94 3.98
CA PHE A 190 4.99 -12.54 2.98
C PHE A 190 5.14 -14.06 3.02
N ARG A 191 4.03 -14.76 3.23
CA ARG A 191 3.90 -16.21 3.10
C ARG A 191 2.91 -16.49 1.98
N ARG A 192 3.45 -16.85 0.82
CA ARG A 192 2.63 -17.09 -0.40
C ARG A 192 1.55 -18.14 -0.11
N GLY A 193 0.32 -17.88 -0.53
CA GLY A 193 -0.84 -18.74 -0.27
C GLY A 193 -1.34 -18.73 1.17
N GLU A 194 -0.71 -17.98 2.08
CA GLU A 194 -1.06 -17.96 3.50
C GLU A 194 -1.40 -16.55 4.02
N ALA A 195 -0.43 -15.64 4.00
CA ALA A 195 -0.63 -14.30 4.55
C ALA A 195 0.39 -13.27 4.08
N VAL A 196 -0.02 -11.99 4.11
CA VAL A 196 0.85 -10.81 4.05
C VAL A 196 0.73 -10.06 5.38
N GLU A 197 1.84 -9.87 6.07
CA GLU A 197 1.93 -9.14 7.33
C GLU A 197 2.60 -7.78 7.10
N LEU A 198 1.96 -6.73 7.57
CA LEU A 198 2.36 -5.35 7.33
C LEU A 198 2.46 -4.58 8.65
N ALA A 199 3.36 -3.61 8.71
CA ALA A 199 3.46 -2.63 9.79
C ALA A 199 3.28 -1.22 9.23
N ARG A 200 2.61 -0.35 9.99
CA ARG A 200 2.42 1.05 9.61
C ARG A 200 3.78 1.73 9.36
N PHE A 201 3.82 2.55 8.34
CA PHE A 201 4.96 3.42 8.07
C PHE A 201 4.75 4.79 8.73
N ASP A 202 5.41 5.03 9.86
CA ASP A 202 5.26 6.30 10.58
C ASP A 202 5.75 7.53 9.82
N GLY A 203 6.61 7.31 8.80
CA GLY A 203 7.07 8.35 7.87
C GLY A 203 6.12 8.64 6.70
N TYR A 204 4.93 8.05 6.69
CA TYR A 204 3.94 8.26 5.64
C TYR A 204 3.54 9.73 5.53
N TRP A 205 3.52 10.26 4.32
CA TRP A 205 3.25 11.66 4.03
C TRP A 205 1.77 12.05 4.12
N GLY A 206 0.87 11.06 3.94
CA GLY A 206 -0.58 11.23 3.99
C GLY A 206 -1.15 11.04 5.39
N GLU A 207 -2.46 10.82 5.45
CA GLU A 207 -3.15 10.49 6.70
C GLU A 207 -2.71 9.11 7.19
N LYS A 208 -2.20 9.06 8.41
CA LYS A 208 -1.70 7.80 9.00
C LYS A 208 -2.85 6.85 9.28
N PRO A 209 -2.73 5.57 8.88
CA PRO A 209 -3.71 4.55 9.26
C PRO A 209 -3.88 4.45 10.79
N ALA A 210 -5.10 4.17 11.22
CA ALA A 210 -5.41 3.95 12.64
C ALA A 210 -4.76 2.67 13.21
N TRP A 211 -4.43 1.71 12.33
CA TRP A 211 -3.88 0.41 12.70
C TRP A 211 -2.35 0.44 12.65
N ASP A 212 -1.69 -0.08 13.68
CA ASP A 212 -0.23 -0.21 13.73
C ASP A 212 0.26 -1.39 12.90
N THR A 213 -0.56 -2.45 12.82
CA THR A 213 -0.29 -3.66 12.03
C THR A 213 -1.51 -4.08 11.23
N LEU A 214 -1.27 -4.68 10.06
CA LEU A 214 -2.29 -5.25 9.20
C LEU A 214 -1.86 -6.66 8.79
N THR A 215 -2.74 -7.65 8.98
CA THR A 215 -2.52 -9.02 8.53
C THR A 215 -3.58 -9.39 7.51
N LEU A 216 -3.16 -9.62 6.27
CA LEU A 216 -4.01 -10.07 5.18
C LEU A 216 -3.88 -11.59 5.07
N ARG A 217 -4.88 -12.34 5.51
CA ARG A 217 -4.90 -13.81 5.48
C ARG A 217 -5.59 -14.32 4.23
N ILE A 218 -4.97 -15.22 3.50
CA ILE A 218 -5.53 -15.80 2.28
C ILE A 218 -6.46 -16.95 2.66
N LEU A 219 -7.76 -16.75 2.51
CA LEU A 219 -8.83 -17.69 2.87
C LEU A 219 -9.81 -17.83 1.70
N PRO A 220 -9.45 -18.55 0.61
CA PRO A 220 -10.24 -18.57 -0.62
C PRO A 220 -11.62 -19.21 -0.47
N ALA A 221 -11.73 -20.23 0.40
CA ALA A 221 -13.00 -20.93 0.62
C ALA A 221 -13.94 -20.06 1.47
N ASP A 222 -15.11 -19.74 0.93
CA ASP A 222 -16.14 -18.90 1.56
C ASP A 222 -16.50 -19.37 2.97
N ALA A 223 -16.72 -20.69 3.15
CA ALA A 223 -17.08 -21.27 4.44
C ALA A 223 -15.96 -21.12 5.48
N ALA A 224 -14.71 -21.33 5.08
CA ALA A 224 -13.55 -21.16 5.96
C ALA A 224 -13.34 -19.68 6.34
N ARG A 225 -13.52 -18.77 5.38
CA ARG A 225 -13.40 -17.34 5.59
C ARG A 225 -14.47 -16.82 6.55
N LEU A 226 -15.73 -17.24 6.36
CA LEU A 226 -16.83 -16.92 7.27
C LEU A 226 -16.61 -17.53 8.67
N ALA A 227 -16.17 -18.77 8.77
CA ALA A 227 -15.88 -19.41 10.05
C ALA A 227 -14.76 -18.67 10.81
N ALA A 228 -13.72 -18.20 10.12
CA ALA A 228 -12.65 -17.40 10.72
C ALA A 228 -13.16 -16.06 11.29
N LEU A 229 -14.09 -15.38 10.59
CA LEU A 229 -14.73 -14.17 11.09
C LEU A 229 -15.58 -14.45 12.35
N LEU A 230 -16.44 -15.49 12.29
CA LEU A 230 -17.32 -15.83 13.40
C LEU A 230 -16.56 -16.26 14.66
N ALA A 231 -15.39 -16.87 14.48
CA ALA A 231 -14.48 -17.29 15.56
C ALA A 231 -13.56 -16.15 16.05
N GLY A 232 -13.63 -14.95 15.48
CA GLY A 232 -12.74 -13.84 15.84
C GLY A 232 -11.28 -14.05 15.45
N GLN A 233 -11.01 -14.92 14.47
CA GLN A 233 -9.65 -15.15 13.95
C GLN A 233 -9.24 -14.10 12.91
N VAL A 234 -10.21 -13.41 12.34
CA VAL A 234 -10.06 -12.21 11.51
C VAL A 234 -11.14 -11.20 11.92
N ASP A 235 -10.82 -9.93 11.77
CA ASP A 235 -11.74 -8.82 12.12
C ASP A 235 -12.67 -8.46 10.96
N MET A 236 -12.23 -8.76 9.73
CA MET A 236 -12.92 -8.41 8.50
C MET A 236 -12.72 -9.52 7.46
N ILE A 237 -13.67 -9.67 6.55
CA ILE A 237 -13.55 -10.58 5.38
C ILE A 237 -14.02 -9.91 4.10
N GLU A 238 -13.41 -10.29 3.00
CA GLU A 238 -13.93 -10.01 1.65
C GLU A 238 -15.04 -11.01 1.32
N GLY A 239 -16.13 -10.52 0.73
CA GLY A 239 -17.19 -11.37 0.19
C GLY A 239 -17.87 -12.25 1.24
N VAL A 240 -19.06 -11.86 1.66
CA VAL A 240 -19.94 -12.70 2.49
C VAL A 240 -20.77 -13.59 1.57
N PRO A 241 -20.85 -14.94 1.82
CA PRO A 241 -21.77 -15.81 1.09
C PRO A 241 -23.20 -15.30 1.13
N GLY A 242 -23.87 -15.22 -0.01
CA GLY A 242 -25.23 -14.67 -0.11
C GLY A 242 -26.23 -15.30 0.86
N THR A 243 -26.08 -16.59 1.14
CA THR A 243 -26.90 -17.36 2.10
C THR A 243 -26.75 -16.86 3.54
N ASP A 244 -25.63 -16.24 3.89
CA ASP A 244 -25.30 -15.81 5.25
C ASP A 244 -25.55 -14.31 5.49
N VAL A 245 -25.75 -13.52 4.45
CA VAL A 245 -25.99 -12.08 4.53
C VAL A 245 -27.11 -11.72 5.49
N ALA A 246 -28.27 -12.40 5.35
CA ALA A 246 -29.46 -12.14 6.18
C ALA A 246 -29.21 -12.47 7.66
N ARG A 247 -28.41 -13.51 7.94
CA ARG A 247 -28.02 -13.90 9.30
C ARG A 247 -27.07 -12.88 9.92
N LEU A 248 -26.02 -12.48 9.18
CA LEU A 248 -25.03 -11.53 9.68
C LEU A 248 -25.59 -10.13 9.89
N LYS A 249 -26.54 -9.67 9.04
CA LYS A 249 -27.25 -8.40 9.24
C LYS A 249 -28.03 -8.31 10.55
N LYS A 250 -28.46 -9.45 11.12
CA LYS A 250 -29.18 -9.53 12.40
C LYS A 250 -28.23 -9.64 13.60
N ASP A 251 -26.97 -9.91 13.39
CA ASP A 251 -25.96 -10.06 14.45
C ASP A 251 -25.26 -8.72 14.68
N ALA A 252 -25.52 -8.09 15.82
CA ALA A 252 -25.02 -6.76 16.17
C ALA A 252 -23.46 -6.68 16.24
N ARG A 253 -22.77 -7.84 16.24
CA ARG A 253 -21.29 -7.89 16.22
C ARG A 253 -20.70 -7.49 14.87
N PHE A 254 -21.49 -7.58 13.77
CA PHE A 254 -21.00 -7.38 12.41
C PHE A 254 -21.67 -6.20 11.71
N ARG A 255 -20.92 -5.62 10.78
CA ARG A 255 -21.41 -4.65 9.79
C ARG A 255 -21.14 -5.19 8.39
N LEU A 256 -22.11 -5.02 7.49
CA LEU A 256 -22.02 -5.41 6.09
C LEU A 256 -22.05 -4.16 5.22
#